data_8ad1dc55df555c439698d09826bfff8b
#
_entry.id   8ad1dc55df555c439698d09826bfff8b
#
_cell.length_a   1.000
_cell.length_b   1.000
_cell.length_c   1.000
_cell.angle_alpha   90.00
_cell.angle_beta   90.00
_cell.angle_gamma   90.00
#
_symmetry.space_group_name_H-M   'P 1'
#
loop_
_entity.id
_entity.type
_entity.pdbx_description
1 polymer ?
#
loop_
_entity_poly.entity_id
_entity_poly.type
_entity_poly.pdbx_seq_one_letter_code
_entity_poly.pdbx_strand_id
1 'polypeptide(L)'
;MNGRRREATICAALPDVLERIAGGLRAGAVPLGALAEAAGGDDLPESLAADLARVVERAEEGGLAFAMGTWARERPLPAVAATAAALEVATVAGGPAAPAIDGLAAGLRDRFDAAAEIAALSAQARLSTIVVGAAPLASLALSLLVDPRVARALTGTAPGRGCLLAGIALEGIAGLWMQRIVRSEI
;
A
#
# COMPACT_ATOMS: atom_id res chain seq x y z
N MET A 1 8.42 12.31 -2.03
CA MET A 1 7.22 11.59 -2.52
C MET A 1 7.54 10.41 -3.44
N ASN A 2 8.68 10.43 -4.15
CA ASN A 2 9.06 9.35 -5.08
C ASN A 2 9.55 8.04 -4.41
N GLY A 3 10.13 8.08 -3.19
CA GLY A 3 10.66 6.90 -2.51
C GLY A 3 9.57 5.87 -2.16
N ARG A 4 8.52 6.29 -1.46
CA ARG A 4 7.42 5.40 -1.05
C ARG A 4 6.69 4.75 -2.23
N ARG A 5 6.54 5.45 -3.35
CA ARG A 5 5.95 4.87 -4.56
C ARG A 5 6.85 3.79 -5.16
N ARG A 6 8.17 4.01 -5.21
CA ARG A 6 9.14 3.00 -5.66
C ARG A 6 9.14 1.76 -4.76
N GLU A 7 9.11 1.95 -3.45
CA GLU A 7 9.03 0.85 -2.49
C GLU A 7 7.76 0.02 -2.68
N ALA A 8 6.60 0.68 -2.83
CA ALA A 8 5.33 -0.01 -3.10
C ALA A 8 5.38 -0.80 -4.42
N THR A 9 5.98 -0.23 -5.46
CA THR A 9 6.12 -0.90 -6.77
C THR A 9 7.03 -2.12 -6.67
N ILE A 10 8.15 -2.03 -5.95
CA ILE A 10 9.04 -3.16 -5.67
C ILE A 10 8.28 -4.27 -4.94
N CYS A 11 7.60 -3.92 -3.85
CA CYS A 11 6.87 -4.90 -3.06
C CYS A 11 5.77 -5.60 -3.89
N ALA A 12 5.04 -4.85 -4.72
CA ALA A 12 3.96 -5.41 -5.54
C ALA A 12 4.45 -6.40 -6.60
N ALA A 13 5.68 -6.22 -7.12
CA ALA A 13 6.26 -7.09 -8.13
C ALA A 13 7.00 -8.33 -7.55
N LEU A 14 7.31 -8.34 -6.25
CA LEU A 14 8.03 -9.45 -5.61
C LEU A 14 7.32 -10.81 -5.70
N PRO A 15 5.98 -10.93 -5.56
CA PRO A 15 5.29 -12.20 -5.72
C PRO A 15 5.54 -12.85 -7.08
N ASP A 16 5.52 -12.07 -8.15
CA ASP A 16 5.73 -12.57 -9.51
C ASP A 16 7.18 -13.05 -9.71
N VAL A 17 8.15 -12.32 -9.15
CA VAL A 17 9.56 -12.77 -9.13
C VAL A 17 9.71 -14.08 -8.39
N LEU A 18 9.09 -14.22 -7.21
CA LEU A 18 9.15 -15.45 -6.41
C LEU A 18 8.51 -16.63 -7.14
N GLU A 19 7.39 -16.44 -7.84
CA GLU A 19 6.75 -17.49 -8.65
C GLU A 19 7.66 -17.96 -9.79
N ARG A 20 8.37 -17.04 -10.47
CA ARG A 20 9.34 -17.40 -11.50
C ARG A 20 10.51 -18.19 -10.92
N ILE A 21 11.05 -17.75 -9.77
CA ILE A 21 12.12 -18.48 -9.08
C ILE A 21 11.63 -19.89 -8.69
N ALA A 22 10.45 -20.02 -8.12
CA ALA A 22 9.87 -21.31 -7.78
C ALA A 22 9.67 -22.19 -9.01
N GLY A 23 9.25 -21.61 -10.14
CA GLY A 23 9.15 -22.28 -11.43
C GLY A 23 10.50 -22.83 -11.91
N GLY A 24 11.54 -22.01 -11.88
CA GLY A 24 12.91 -22.43 -12.22
C GLY A 24 13.43 -23.56 -11.32
N LEU A 25 13.20 -23.46 -10.01
CA LEU A 25 13.58 -24.50 -9.06
C LEU A 25 12.84 -25.83 -9.31
N ARG A 26 11.56 -25.79 -9.67
CA ARG A 26 10.79 -26.99 -10.05
C ARG A 26 11.31 -27.62 -11.35
N ALA A 27 11.82 -26.80 -12.27
CA ALA A 27 12.47 -27.26 -13.47
C ALA A 27 13.89 -27.80 -13.24
N GLY A 28 14.41 -27.75 -12.00
CA GLY A 28 15.71 -28.25 -11.62
C GLY A 28 16.84 -27.22 -11.70
N ALA A 29 16.52 -25.94 -11.87
CA ALA A 29 17.53 -24.90 -11.82
C ALA A 29 18.10 -24.74 -10.39
N VAL A 30 19.35 -24.35 -10.29
CA VAL A 30 19.95 -23.93 -9.02
C VAL A 30 19.39 -22.57 -8.60
N PRO A 31 19.33 -22.25 -7.29
CA PRO A 31 18.72 -21.03 -6.80
C PRO A 31 19.23 -19.74 -7.45
N LEU A 32 20.55 -19.64 -7.70
CA LEU A 32 21.14 -18.49 -8.37
C LEU A 32 20.70 -18.41 -9.83
N GLY A 33 20.64 -19.54 -10.55
CA GLY A 33 20.18 -19.58 -11.94
C GLY A 33 18.70 -19.16 -12.07
N ALA A 34 17.83 -19.68 -11.17
CA ALA A 34 16.42 -19.31 -11.13
C ALA A 34 16.23 -17.80 -10.80
N LEU A 35 17.07 -17.24 -9.92
CA LEU A 35 17.07 -15.81 -9.63
C LEU A 35 17.53 -14.99 -10.84
N ALA A 36 18.59 -15.40 -11.53
CA ALA A 36 19.13 -14.71 -12.71
C ALA A 36 18.10 -14.68 -13.84
N GLU A 37 17.39 -15.80 -14.07
CA GLU A 37 16.31 -15.89 -15.05
C GLU A 37 15.14 -14.97 -14.67
N ALA A 38 14.75 -14.99 -13.40
CA ALA A 38 13.68 -14.12 -12.91
C ALA A 38 14.05 -12.63 -13.00
N ALA A 39 15.32 -12.27 -12.78
CA ALA A 39 15.82 -10.90 -12.89
C ALA A 39 15.81 -10.36 -14.32
N GLY A 40 15.89 -11.24 -15.34
CA GLY A 40 15.85 -10.89 -16.77
C GLY A 40 14.44 -10.68 -17.33
N GLY A 41 13.39 -10.68 -16.53
CA GLY A 41 12.02 -10.50 -17.01
C GLY A 41 11.73 -9.07 -17.49
N ASP A 42 11.16 -8.93 -18.69
CA ASP A 42 10.88 -7.62 -19.33
C ASP A 42 9.77 -6.80 -18.63
N ASP A 43 8.97 -7.42 -17.80
CA ASP A 43 7.83 -6.82 -17.08
C ASP A 43 8.17 -6.33 -15.67
N LEU A 44 9.44 -6.43 -15.28
CA LEU A 44 9.89 -5.97 -13.97
C LEU A 44 9.99 -4.43 -13.89
N PRO A 45 9.59 -3.83 -12.77
CA PRO A 45 9.89 -2.43 -12.50
C PRO A 45 11.42 -2.18 -12.58
N GLU A 46 11.84 -1.13 -13.28
CA GLU A 46 13.25 -0.80 -13.51
C GLU A 46 14.07 -0.82 -12.21
N SER A 47 13.49 -0.30 -11.10
CA SER A 47 14.15 -0.28 -9.79
C SER A 47 14.37 -1.68 -9.20
N LEU A 48 13.45 -2.62 -9.43
CA LEU A 48 13.59 -3.99 -8.97
C LEU A 48 14.54 -4.78 -9.87
N ALA A 49 14.42 -4.63 -11.18
CA ALA A 49 15.34 -5.24 -12.14
C ALA A 49 16.80 -4.85 -11.85
N ALA A 50 17.07 -3.56 -11.62
CA ALA A 50 18.40 -3.07 -11.25
C ALA A 50 18.87 -3.62 -9.89
N ASP A 51 17.98 -3.77 -8.91
CA ASP A 51 18.33 -4.37 -7.62
C ASP A 51 18.68 -5.86 -7.78
N LEU A 52 17.85 -6.63 -8.51
CA LEU A 52 18.07 -8.06 -8.73
C LEU A 52 19.33 -8.32 -9.56
N ALA A 53 19.61 -7.52 -10.58
CA ALA A 53 20.84 -7.63 -11.38
C ALA A 53 22.08 -7.47 -10.48
N ARG A 54 22.09 -6.50 -9.57
CA ARG A 54 23.19 -6.33 -8.59
C ARG A 54 23.29 -7.48 -7.59
N VAL A 55 22.15 -8.07 -7.24
CA VAL A 55 22.13 -9.25 -6.35
C VAL A 55 22.76 -10.43 -7.08
N VAL A 56 22.43 -10.66 -8.34
CA VAL A 56 23.04 -11.75 -9.16
C VAL A 56 24.55 -11.55 -9.27
N GLU A 57 25.00 -10.35 -9.64
CA GLU A 57 26.42 -10.01 -9.75
C GLU A 57 27.18 -10.29 -8.42
N ARG A 58 26.65 -9.81 -7.31
CA ARG A 58 27.23 -10.05 -5.97
C ARG A 58 27.20 -11.52 -5.56
N ALA A 59 26.18 -12.25 -6.01
CA ALA A 59 26.06 -13.67 -5.69
C ALA A 59 27.08 -14.53 -6.43
N GLU A 60 27.49 -14.13 -7.63
CA GLU A 60 28.58 -14.77 -8.37
C GLU A 60 29.94 -14.61 -7.67
N GLU A 61 30.17 -13.47 -6.99
CA GLU A 61 31.42 -13.19 -6.27
C GLU A 61 31.44 -13.75 -4.84
N GLY A 62 30.34 -13.57 -4.09
CA GLY A 62 30.30 -13.81 -2.64
C GLY A 62 29.27 -14.85 -2.18
N GLY A 63 28.53 -15.44 -3.11
CA GLY A 63 27.48 -16.39 -2.84
C GLY A 63 26.12 -15.75 -2.58
N LEU A 64 25.06 -16.52 -2.85
CA LEU A 64 23.67 -16.01 -2.83
C LEU A 64 23.24 -15.53 -1.43
N ALA A 65 23.62 -16.20 -0.37
CA ALA A 65 23.27 -15.80 1.00
C ALA A 65 23.86 -14.43 1.37
N PHE A 66 25.11 -14.16 1.00
CA PHE A 66 25.75 -12.86 1.22
C PHE A 66 25.05 -11.74 0.41
N ALA A 67 24.77 -11.99 -0.86
CA ALA A 67 24.11 -11.04 -1.75
C ALA A 67 22.70 -10.69 -1.26
N MET A 68 21.92 -11.70 -0.87
CA MET A 68 20.56 -11.52 -0.32
C MET A 68 20.55 -10.77 1.00
N GLY A 69 21.44 -11.09 1.92
CA GLY A 69 21.57 -10.38 3.19
C GLY A 69 21.99 -8.91 2.98
N THR A 70 22.80 -8.63 1.97
CA THR A 70 23.17 -7.24 1.62
C THR A 70 21.99 -6.48 1.02
N TRP A 71 21.24 -7.10 0.11
CA TRP A 71 20.03 -6.49 -0.47
C TRP A 71 18.98 -6.17 0.59
N ALA A 72 18.73 -7.08 1.55
CA ALA A 72 17.81 -6.86 2.66
C ALA A 72 18.22 -5.67 3.54
N ARG A 73 19.53 -5.40 3.70
CA ARG A 73 20.04 -4.22 4.43
C ARG A 73 19.92 -2.92 3.60
N GLU A 74 20.17 -2.99 2.30
CA GLU A 74 20.03 -1.84 1.39
C GLU A 74 18.57 -1.43 1.19
N ARG A 75 17.66 -2.42 1.25
CA ARG A 75 16.20 -2.23 1.13
C ARG A 75 15.49 -2.79 2.37
N PRO A 76 15.37 -2.01 3.44
CA PRO A 76 14.75 -2.48 4.69
C PRO A 76 13.22 -2.58 4.57
N LEU A 77 12.75 -3.40 3.62
CA LEU A 77 11.34 -3.69 3.37
C LEU A 77 11.04 -5.11 3.87
N PRO A 78 9.96 -5.32 4.62
CA PRO A 78 9.61 -6.66 5.14
C PRO A 78 9.48 -7.72 4.04
N ALA A 79 8.96 -7.35 2.87
CA ALA A 79 8.84 -8.26 1.73
C ALA A 79 10.23 -8.66 1.17
N VAL A 80 11.17 -7.72 1.08
CA VAL A 80 12.55 -7.98 0.64
C VAL A 80 13.28 -8.88 1.65
N ALA A 81 13.14 -8.60 2.94
CA ALA A 81 13.73 -9.41 3.99
C ALA A 81 13.20 -10.86 3.99
N ALA A 82 11.88 -11.02 3.80
CA ALA A 82 11.27 -12.34 3.69
C ALA A 82 11.74 -13.10 2.43
N THR A 83 11.86 -12.40 1.30
CA THR A 83 12.40 -12.96 0.05
C THR A 83 13.86 -13.41 0.21
N ALA A 84 14.67 -12.57 0.84
CA ALA A 84 16.08 -12.89 1.11
C ALA A 84 16.21 -14.12 1.99
N ALA A 85 15.45 -14.19 3.09
CA ALA A 85 15.46 -15.34 3.99
C ALA A 85 14.98 -16.63 3.30
N ALA A 86 13.94 -16.56 2.46
CA ALA A 86 13.44 -17.73 1.74
C ALA A 86 14.49 -18.28 0.74
N LEU A 87 15.18 -17.40 0.02
CA LEU A 87 16.22 -17.82 -0.92
C LEU A 87 17.48 -18.33 -0.20
N GLU A 88 17.83 -17.77 0.95
CA GLU A 88 18.90 -18.29 1.78
C GLU A 88 18.59 -19.73 2.25
N VAL A 89 17.38 -19.97 2.74
CA VAL A 89 16.95 -21.34 3.11
C VAL A 89 16.97 -22.26 1.90
N ALA A 90 16.56 -21.79 0.72
CA ALA A 90 16.59 -22.58 -0.51
C ALA A 90 17.99 -23.05 -0.89
N THR A 91 19.03 -22.25 -0.62
CA THR A 91 20.43 -22.64 -0.89
C THR A 91 20.92 -23.74 0.03
N VAL A 92 20.43 -23.79 1.27
CA VAL A 92 20.86 -24.76 2.30
C VAL A 92 20.02 -26.05 2.22
N ALA A 93 18.71 -25.92 2.02
CA ALA A 93 17.78 -27.06 2.04
C ALA A 93 17.77 -27.91 0.77
N GLY A 94 18.23 -27.35 -0.38
CA GLY A 94 18.17 -28.06 -1.66
C GLY A 94 16.73 -28.32 -2.15
N GLY A 95 16.55 -29.27 -3.00
CA GLY A 95 15.35 -29.63 -3.77
C GLY A 95 13.92 -29.28 -3.33
N PRO A 96 13.47 -29.29 -2.06
CA PRO A 96 12.09 -28.93 -1.72
C PRO A 96 11.82 -27.45 -1.46
N ALA A 97 12.72 -26.55 -1.90
CA ALA A 97 12.57 -25.11 -1.63
C ALA A 97 11.43 -24.44 -2.43
N ALA A 98 11.07 -24.95 -3.60
CA ALA A 98 10.04 -24.36 -4.45
C ALA A 98 8.68 -24.20 -3.76
N PRO A 99 8.13 -25.20 -3.04
CA PRO A 99 6.87 -25.01 -2.32
C PRO A 99 6.90 -23.92 -1.24
N ALA A 100 8.06 -23.75 -0.58
CA ALA A 100 8.22 -22.70 0.43
C ALA A 100 8.23 -21.29 -0.22
N ILE A 101 8.88 -21.16 -1.37
CA ILE A 101 8.91 -19.91 -2.14
C ILE A 101 7.52 -19.59 -2.71
N ASP A 102 6.80 -20.60 -3.24
CA ASP A 102 5.41 -20.45 -3.69
C ASP A 102 4.50 -19.99 -2.53
N GLY A 103 4.65 -20.59 -1.36
CA GLY A 103 3.90 -20.19 -0.16
C GLY A 103 4.19 -18.74 0.26
N LEU A 104 5.43 -18.30 0.13
CA LEU A 104 5.80 -16.91 0.39
C LEU A 104 5.18 -15.97 -0.65
N ALA A 105 5.24 -16.32 -1.94
CA ALA A 105 4.64 -15.54 -3.02
C ALA A 105 3.14 -15.36 -2.80
N ALA A 106 2.41 -16.45 -2.52
CA ALA A 106 1.00 -16.42 -2.20
C ALA A 106 0.69 -15.54 -0.97
N GLY A 107 1.43 -15.72 0.11
CA GLY A 107 1.25 -14.93 1.34
C GLY A 107 1.55 -13.43 1.16
N LEU A 108 2.49 -13.07 0.30
CA LEU A 108 2.72 -11.66 -0.06
C LEU A 108 1.57 -11.12 -0.91
N ARG A 109 1.08 -11.88 -1.89
CA ARG A 109 -0.05 -11.48 -2.74
C ARG A 109 -1.31 -11.25 -1.90
N ASP A 110 -1.65 -12.18 -1.02
CA ASP A 110 -2.79 -12.04 -0.11
C ASP A 110 -2.72 -10.78 0.75
N ARG A 111 -1.53 -10.43 1.24
CA ARG A 111 -1.33 -9.21 2.03
C ARG A 111 -1.52 -7.94 1.20
N PHE A 112 -1.06 -7.92 -0.06
CA PHE A 112 -1.24 -6.77 -0.94
C PHE A 112 -2.69 -6.61 -1.36
N ASP A 113 -3.39 -7.71 -1.67
CA ASP A 113 -4.81 -7.71 -2.03
C ASP A 113 -5.66 -7.21 -0.86
N ALA A 114 -5.41 -7.72 0.36
CA ALA A 114 -6.08 -7.23 1.56
C ALA A 114 -5.82 -5.74 1.82
N ALA A 115 -4.59 -5.27 1.64
CA ALA A 115 -4.26 -3.85 1.79
C ALA A 115 -4.97 -2.98 0.73
N ALA A 116 -5.05 -3.45 -0.51
CA ALA A 116 -5.75 -2.77 -1.59
C ALA A 116 -7.27 -2.70 -1.33
N GLU A 117 -7.87 -3.79 -0.84
CA GLU A 117 -9.28 -3.84 -0.46
C GLU A 117 -9.61 -2.86 0.67
N ILE A 118 -8.80 -2.85 1.73
CA ILE A 118 -8.94 -1.90 2.85
C ILE A 118 -8.83 -0.46 2.33
N ALA A 119 -7.89 -0.18 1.42
CA ALA A 119 -7.73 1.15 0.84
C ALA A 119 -8.95 1.57 0.00
N ALA A 120 -9.52 0.65 -0.78
CA ALA A 120 -10.72 0.89 -1.58
C ALA A 120 -11.94 1.17 -0.70
N LEU A 121 -12.18 0.35 0.32
CA LEU A 121 -13.27 0.53 1.28
C LEU A 121 -13.12 1.85 2.06
N SER A 122 -11.90 2.20 2.45
CA SER A 122 -11.61 3.46 3.13
C SER A 122 -11.88 4.68 2.24
N ALA A 123 -11.58 4.59 0.94
CA ALA A 123 -11.89 5.65 -0.01
C ALA A 123 -13.40 5.86 -0.18
N GLN A 124 -14.17 4.78 -0.26
CA GLN A 124 -15.63 4.83 -0.33
C GLN A 124 -16.23 5.44 0.93
N ALA A 125 -15.76 5.03 2.12
CA ALA A 125 -16.21 5.59 3.39
C ALA A 125 -15.93 7.10 3.49
N ARG A 126 -14.77 7.56 3.02
CA ARG A 126 -14.42 8.99 2.99
C ARG A 126 -15.34 9.80 2.08
N LEU A 127 -15.69 9.29 0.89
CA LEU A 127 -16.62 9.96 -0.02
C LEU A 127 -18.03 10.07 0.61
N SER A 128 -18.53 9.00 1.21
CA SER A 128 -19.80 8.99 1.93
C SER A 128 -19.81 10.02 3.06
N THR A 129 -18.73 10.09 3.84
CA THR A 129 -18.56 11.06 4.94
C THR A 129 -18.62 12.51 4.43
N ILE A 130 -17.94 12.80 3.31
CA ILE A 130 -17.93 14.14 2.73
C ILE A 130 -19.35 14.51 2.25
N VAL A 131 -20.04 13.59 1.58
CA VAL A 131 -21.40 13.84 1.07
C VAL A 131 -22.40 14.10 2.22
N VAL A 132 -22.36 13.24 3.26
CA VAL A 132 -23.24 13.38 4.42
C VAL A 132 -22.92 14.64 5.21
N GLY A 133 -21.63 14.95 5.42
CA GLY A 133 -21.20 16.15 6.13
C GLY A 133 -21.43 17.45 5.34
N ALA A 134 -21.41 17.42 4.02
CA ALA A 134 -21.70 18.61 3.20
C ALA A 134 -23.20 18.88 3.04
N ALA A 135 -24.07 17.89 3.25
CA ALA A 135 -25.51 18.02 3.01
C ALA A 135 -26.19 19.13 3.83
N PRO A 136 -25.93 19.29 5.17
CA PRO A 136 -26.51 20.38 5.93
C PRO A 136 -26.07 21.77 5.45
N LEU A 137 -24.78 21.91 5.11
CA LEU A 137 -24.23 23.17 4.58
C LEU A 137 -24.80 23.50 3.22
N ALA A 138 -24.95 22.50 2.34
CA ALA A 138 -25.56 22.66 1.04
C ALA A 138 -27.05 23.04 1.13
N SER A 139 -27.80 22.40 2.05
CA SER A 139 -29.21 22.73 2.28
C SER A 139 -29.40 24.13 2.88
N LEU A 140 -28.51 24.53 3.79
CA LEU A 140 -28.49 25.89 4.32
C LEU A 140 -28.20 26.91 3.22
N ALA A 141 -27.17 26.70 2.41
CA ALA A 141 -26.83 27.58 1.31
C ALA A 141 -27.98 27.71 0.30
N LEU A 142 -28.62 26.60 -0.06
CA LEU A 142 -29.78 26.60 -0.95
C LEU A 142 -30.96 27.37 -0.36
N SER A 143 -31.25 27.18 0.93
CA SER A 143 -32.31 27.90 1.64
C SER A 143 -32.09 29.41 1.66
N LEU A 144 -30.83 29.84 1.88
CA LEU A 144 -30.46 31.26 1.84
C LEU A 144 -30.58 31.88 0.46
N LEU A 145 -30.36 31.10 -0.62
CA LEU A 145 -30.48 31.56 -1.99
C LEU A 145 -31.93 31.64 -2.48
N VAL A 146 -32.78 30.70 -2.06
CA VAL A 146 -34.16 30.57 -2.55
C VAL A 146 -35.11 31.48 -1.80
N ASP A 147 -34.94 31.66 -0.48
CA ASP A 147 -35.84 32.48 0.33
C ASP A 147 -35.12 33.65 1.03
N PRO A 148 -35.29 34.90 0.54
CA PRO A 148 -34.73 36.09 1.18
C PRO A 148 -35.24 36.35 2.61
N ARG A 149 -36.36 35.73 2.99
CA ARG A 149 -36.90 35.85 4.37
C ARG A 149 -36.08 35.01 5.36
N VAL A 150 -35.71 33.79 4.95
CA VAL A 150 -34.82 32.91 5.71
C VAL A 150 -33.44 33.56 5.90
N ALA A 151 -32.91 34.14 4.80
CA ALA A 151 -31.63 34.85 4.87
C ALA A 151 -31.69 36.01 5.87
N ARG A 152 -32.72 36.85 5.84
CA ARG A 152 -32.92 37.97 6.76
C ARG A 152 -33.16 37.53 8.20
N ALA A 153 -33.90 36.44 8.42
CA ALA A 153 -34.15 35.91 9.74
C ALA A 153 -32.85 35.35 10.39
N LEU A 154 -32.08 34.57 9.63
CA LEU A 154 -30.84 33.98 10.12
C LEU A 154 -29.68 34.98 10.33
N THR A 155 -29.54 35.97 9.43
CA THR A 155 -28.45 36.94 9.53
C THR A 155 -28.85 38.25 10.22
N GLY A 156 -30.11 38.62 10.20
CA GLY A 156 -30.61 39.91 10.70
C GLY A 156 -31.06 39.87 12.19
N THR A 157 -31.35 38.70 12.76
CA THR A 157 -31.78 38.57 14.15
C THR A 157 -30.72 37.98 15.07
N ALA A 158 -30.71 38.41 16.34
CA ALA A 158 -29.75 37.85 17.31
C ALA A 158 -29.93 36.34 17.53
N PRO A 159 -31.17 35.78 17.69
CA PRO A 159 -31.34 34.33 17.78
C PRO A 159 -30.97 33.58 16.49
N GLY A 160 -31.22 34.15 15.31
CA GLY A 160 -30.85 33.55 14.04
C GLY A 160 -29.35 33.37 13.88
N ARG A 161 -28.56 34.39 14.23
CA ARG A 161 -27.10 34.33 14.26
C ARG A 161 -26.58 33.30 15.26
N GLY A 162 -27.22 33.21 16.45
CA GLY A 162 -26.87 32.22 17.42
C GLY A 162 -27.07 30.78 16.94
N CYS A 163 -28.21 30.49 16.30
CA CYS A 163 -28.48 29.17 15.69
C CYS A 163 -27.50 28.84 14.56
N LEU A 164 -27.15 29.79 13.71
CA LEU A 164 -26.21 29.59 12.61
C LEU A 164 -24.82 29.27 13.11
N LEU A 165 -24.33 30.02 14.09
CA LEU A 165 -23.01 29.77 14.71
C LEU A 165 -22.98 28.43 15.45
N ALA A 166 -24.03 28.07 16.19
CA ALA A 166 -24.14 26.81 16.87
C ALA A 166 -24.15 25.63 15.88
N GLY A 167 -24.89 25.73 14.78
CA GLY A 167 -24.93 24.71 13.73
C GLY A 167 -23.56 24.49 13.08
N ILE A 168 -22.88 25.55 12.68
CA ILE A 168 -21.53 25.46 12.08
C ILE A 168 -20.52 24.89 13.11
N ALA A 169 -20.61 25.29 14.37
CA ALA A 169 -19.73 24.78 15.41
C ALA A 169 -19.94 23.27 15.65
N LEU A 170 -21.19 22.81 15.71
CA LEU A 170 -21.51 21.39 15.85
C LEU A 170 -21.00 20.57 14.66
N GLU A 171 -21.17 21.07 13.44
CA GLU A 171 -20.69 20.43 12.23
C GLU A 171 -19.15 20.34 12.21
N GLY A 172 -18.47 21.40 12.65
CA GLY A 172 -17.02 21.41 12.79
C GLY A 172 -16.52 20.39 13.83
N ILE A 173 -17.18 20.30 14.97
CA ILE A 173 -16.88 19.32 16.03
C ILE A 173 -17.09 17.89 15.52
N ALA A 174 -18.20 17.63 14.83
CA ALA A 174 -18.49 16.31 14.25
C ALA A 174 -17.42 15.91 13.22
N GLY A 175 -17.03 16.83 12.33
CA GLY A 175 -15.97 16.61 11.35
C GLY A 175 -14.61 16.31 11.98
N LEU A 176 -14.24 17.04 13.02
CA LEU A 176 -12.99 16.79 13.78
C LEU A 176 -13.01 15.43 14.49
N TRP A 177 -14.12 15.06 15.09
CA TRP A 177 -14.27 13.77 15.74
C TRP A 177 -14.14 12.61 14.74
N MET A 178 -14.79 12.73 13.59
CA MET A 178 -14.74 11.73 12.54
C MET A 178 -13.33 11.57 11.98
N GLN A 179 -12.59 12.66 11.75
CA GLN A 179 -11.19 12.61 11.35
C GLN A 179 -10.29 11.94 12.40
N ARG A 180 -10.61 12.12 13.68
CA ARG A 180 -9.83 11.51 14.78
C ARG A 180 -10.05 10.00 14.84
N ILE A 181 -11.27 9.53 14.63
CA ILE A 181 -11.60 8.08 14.59
C ILE A 181 -10.90 7.42 13.42
N VAL A 182 -10.98 7.99 12.22
CA VAL A 182 -10.33 7.45 11.02
C VAL A 182 -8.80 7.39 11.14
N ARG A 183 -8.19 8.30 11.91
CA ARG A 183 -6.73 8.29 12.14
C ARG A 183 -6.27 7.30 13.20
N SER A 184 -7.14 6.86 14.09
CA SER A 184 -6.76 5.92 15.17
C SER A 184 -6.76 4.45 14.73
N GLU A 185 -7.24 4.15 13.52
CA GLU A 185 -7.28 2.77 12.97
C GLU A 185 -6.16 2.49 11.93
N ILE A 186 -5.23 3.44 11.73
CA ILE A 186 -4.05 3.30 10.88
C ILE A 186 -2.79 3.30 11.75
#